data_e90a49ce1c2e30494d007073b326e8bd
#
_entry.id   e90a49ce1c2e30494d007073b326e8bd
#
_cell.length_a   1.000
_cell.length_b   1.000
_cell.length_c   1.000
_cell.angle_alpha   90.00
_cell.angle_beta   90.00
_cell.angle_gamma   90.00
#
_symmetry.space_group_name_H-M   'P 1'
#
loop_
_entity.id
_entity.type
_entity.pdbx_description
1 polymer ?
#
loop_
_entity_poly.entity_id
_entity_poly.type
_entity_poly.pdbx_seq_one_letter_code
_entity_poly.pdbx_strand_id
1 'polypeptide(L)'
;SVRSFSIRYKTTKSLSLPQFIPEIGDVFGQSSHYDVLAPGLDFAFGFTDESYIEKAKDRGWLLCDETQTSPAIFSRTSEFHAEAVIEPVRGLKITLTTNRTDNRTNRIQFMYDDMTTTYGGSFTMTHCAIGTALRGCSASNGYRSGTFDKFLEYIPQVAERVQGQYAGTTYPTTGFMQGNPLAGKPFDADNGGVNQMGSDVLIPAFLAAYTGQKPGKVTLNPFPNLGAMRPNWRITY
;
A
#
# COMPACT_ATOMS: atom_id res chain seq x y z
N SER A 1 36.47 -5.14 -1.03
CA SER A 1 35.75 -5.90 -2.09
C SER A 1 34.28 -6.11 -1.70
N VAL A 2 33.40 -6.21 -2.72
CA VAL A 2 32.01 -6.68 -2.50
C VAL A 2 32.07 -8.19 -2.33
N ARG A 3 31.49 -8.71 -1.23
CA ARG A 3 31.49 -10.15 -0.91
C ARG A 3 30.24 -10.83 -1.41
N SER A 4 29.10 -10.20 -1.21
CA SER A 4 27.80 -10.71 -1.66
C SER A 4 26.85 -9.56 -1.95
N PHE A 5 25.92 -9.81 -2.86
CA PHE A 5 24.81 -8.94 -3.15
C PHE A 5 23.59 -9.80 -3.49
N SER A 6 22.48 -9.52 -2.86
CA SER A 6 21.23 -10.24 -3.11
C SER A 6 20.06 -9.25 -3.21
N ILE A 7 19.17 -9.51 -4.14
CA ILE A 7 17.88 -8.83 -4.26
C ILE A 7 16.80 -9.90 -4.33
N ARG A 8 15.74 -9.71 -3.54
CA ARG A 8 14.54 -10.51 -3.59
C ARG A 8 13.34 -9.61 -3.73
N TYR A 9 12.52 -9.89 -4.73
CA TYR A 9 11.21 -9.28 -4.88
C TYR A 9 10.15 -10.37 -4.93
N LYS A 10 9.11 -10.22 -4.10
CA LYS A 10 7.99 -11.15 -4.02
C LYS A 10 6.69 -10.38 -4.04
N THR A 11 5.75 -10.80 -4.86
CA THR A 11 4.37 -10.33 -4.82
C THR A 11 3.46 -11.52 -4.55
N THR A 12 2.62 -11.36 -3.53
CA THR A 12 1.58 -12.33 -3.18
C THR A 12 0.23 -11.66 -3.36
N LYS A 13 -0.67 -12.33 -4.08
CA LYS A 13 -2.06 -11.92 -4.21
C LYS A 13 -2.94 -12.99 -3.56
N SER A 14 -4.02 -12.57 -2.94
CA SER A 14 -5.00 -13.44 -2.31
C SER A 14 -6.39 -12.88 -2.59
N LEU A 15 -7.29 -13.74 -3.02
CA LEU A 15 -8.70 -13.46 -3.18
C LEU A 15 -9.51 -14.42 -2.31
N SER A 16 -10.29 -13.88 -1.39
CA SER A 16 -11.29 -14.62 -0.62
C SER A 16 -12.67 -14.21 -1.09
N LEU A 17 -13.39 -15.17 -1.62
CA LEU A 17 -14.71 -14.95 -2.22
C LEU A 17 -15.74 -15.80 -1.45
N PRO A 18 -16.46 -15.20 -0.50
CA PRO A 18 -17.49 -15.93 0.24
C PRO A 18 -18.69 -16.24 -0.65
N GLN A 19 -19.45 -17.26 -0.28
CA GLN A 19 -20.68 -17.67 -0.98
C GLN A 19 -20.45 -18.00 -2.48
N PHE A 20 -19.31 -18.57 -2.80
CA PHE A 20 -19.03 -19.09 -4.12
C PHE A 20 -19.78 -20.43 -4.30
N ILE A 21 -20.71 -20.48 -5.28
CA ILE A 21 -21.62 -21.61 -5.47
C ILE A 21 -20.97 -22.80 -6.19
N PRO A 22 -20.19 -22.57 -7.28
CA PRO A 22 -19.60 -23.69 -8.02
C PRO A 22 -18.57 -24.44 -7.19
N GLU A 23 -18.58 -25.74 -7.28
CA GLU A 23 -17.51 -26.57 -6.69
C GLU A 23 -16.21 -26.40 -7.48
N ILE A 24 -15.09 -26.42 -6.76
CA ILE A 24 -13.77 -26.47 -7.36
C ILE A 24 -13.56 -27.91 -7.84
N GLY A 25 -13.66 -28.13 -9.14
CA GLY A 25 -13.67 -29.47 -9.72
C GLY A 25 -12.28 -30.04 -9.96
N ASP A 26 -11.58 -29.59 -10.97
CA ASP A 26 -10.31 -30.17 -11.41
C ASP A 26 -9.12 -29.22 -11.19
N VAL A 27 -7.92 -29.70 -11.53
CA VAL A 27 -6.65 -28.93 -11.41
C VAL A 27 -6.60 -27.69 -12.32
N PHE A 28 -7.50 -27.61 -13.30
CA PHE A 28 -7.63 -26.43 -14.17
C PHE A 28 -8.72 -25.48 -13.68
N GLY A 29 -9.28 -25.71 -12.51
CA GLY A 29 -10.29 -24.85 -11.93
C GLY A 29 -11.62 -24.90 -12.69
N GLN A 30 -12.05 -26.07 -13.13
CA GLN A 30 -13.32 -26.25 -13.81
C GLN A 30 -14.28 -27.10 -12.98
N SER A 31 -15.52 -26.63 -12.85
CA SER A 31 -16.57 -27.38 -12.18
C SER A 31 -17.33 -28.28 -13.19
N SER A 32 -17.53 -29.54 -12.83
CA SER A 32 -18.29 -30.48 -13.65
C SER A 32 -19.80 -30.42 -13.40
N HIS A 33 -20.26 -29.78 -12.34
CA HIS A 33 -21.65 -29.88 -11.90
C HIS A 33 -22.47 -28.57 -12.01
N TYR A 34 -21.81 -27.42 -12.20
CA TYR A 34 -22.51 -26.13 -12.21
C TYR A 34 -22.21 -25.34 -13.51
N ASP A 35 -21.01 -24.89 -13.69
CA ASP A 35 -20.55 -24.18 -14.87
C ASP A 35 -19.13 -24.66 -15.19
N VAL A 36 -18.94 -25.22 -16.36
CA VAL A 36 -17.66 -25.77 -16.83
C VAL A 36 -16.53 -24.72 -16.88
N LEU A 37 -16.88 -23.43 -16.84
CA LEU A 37 -15.93 -22.33 -16.79
C LEU A 37 -15.64 -21.82 -15.39
N ALA A 38 -16.28 -22.38 -14.36
CA ALA A 38 -16.09 -21.96 -12.97
C ALA A 38 -15.15 -22.92 -12.21
N PRO A 39 -14.24 -22.39 -11.39
CA PRO A 39 -13.86 -21.00 -11.21
C PRO A 39 -12.97 -20.40 -12.31
N GLY A 40 -12.51 -21.20 -13.27
CA GLY A 40 -11.75 -20.79 -14.43
C GLY A 40 -10.23 -20.88 -14.28
N LEU A 41 -9.53 -20.80 -15.42
CA LEU A 41 -8.08 -20.89 -15.50
C LEU A 41 -7.38 -19.72 -14.81
N ASP A 42 -7.97 -18.53 -14.86
CA ASP A 42 -7.49 -17.34 -14.18
C ASP A 42 -7.41 -17.55 -12.65
N PHE A 43 -8.41 -18.19 -12.07
CA PHE A 43 -8.38 -18.58 -10.66
C PHE A 43 -7.34 -19.67 -10.38
N ALA A 44 -7.33 -20.74 -11.19
CA ALA A 44 -6.43 -21.88 -11.00
C ALA A 44 -4.94 -21.48 -11.05
N PHE A 45 -4.59 -20.53 -11.91
CA PHE A 45 -3.22 -20.02 -12.04
C PHE A 45 -2.93 -18.74 -11.24
N GLY A 46 -3.87 -18.27 -10.42
CA GLY A 46 -3.68 -17.11 -9.56
C GLY A 46 -3.60 -15.77 -10.29
N PHE A 47 -4.14 -15.68 -11.52
CA PHE A 47 -4.23 -14.43 -12.29
C PHE A 47 -5.49 -13.63 -11.96
N THR A 48 -6.06 -13.86 -10.78
CA THR A 48 -7.26 -13.15 -10.32
C THR A 48 -6.91 -11.75 -9.82
N ASP A 49 -7.80 -10.81 -10.10
CA ASP A 49 -7.81 -9.45 -9.57
C ASP A 49 -9.23 -9.08 -9.11
N GLU A 50 -9.47 -7.80 -8.84
CA GLU A 50 -10.79 -7.34 -8.39
C GLU A 50 -11.89 -7.57 -9.44
N SER A 51 -11.56 -7.57 -10.73
CA SER A 51 -12.51 -7.80 -11.82
C SER A 51 -13.09 -9.22 -11.82
N TYR A 52 -12.40 -10.16 -11.16
CA TYR A 52 -12.91 -11.52 -11.01
C TYR A 52 -14.20 -11.57 -10.18
N ILE A 53 -14.40 -10.63 -9.24
CA ILE A 53 -15.60 -10.55 -8.42
C ILE A 53 -16.80 -10.15 -9.29
N GLU A 54 -16.62 -9.17 -10.19
CA GLU A 54 -17.64 -8.77 -11.16
C GLU A 54 -17.97 -9.93 -12.09
N LYS A 55 -16.95 -10.57 -12.64
CA LYS A 55 -17.12 -11.77 -13.50
C LYS A 55 -17.90 -12.87 -12.79
N ALA A 56 -17.60 -13.15 -11.51
CA ALA A 56 -18.28 -14.19 -10.75
C ALA A 56 -19.74 -13.80 -10.44
N LYS A 57 -20.02 -12.52 -10.18
CA LYS A 57 -21.37 -11.99 -10.00
C LYS A 57 -22.18 -12.09 -11.29
N ASP A 58 -21.65 -11.61 -12.40
CA ASP A 58 -22.33 -11.62 -13.72
C ASP A 58 -22.68 -13.03 -14.21
N ARG A 59 -21.86 -14.01 -13.84
CA ARG A 59 -22.09 -15.41 -14.18
C ARG A 59 -22.97 -16.14 -13.18
N GLY A 60 -23.45 -15.48 -12.13
CA GLY A 60 -24.27 -16.09 -11.09
C GLY A 60 -23.50 -17.11 -10.24
N TRP A 61 -22.18 -17.00 -10.14
CA TRP A 61 -21.35 -17.87 -9.30
C TRP A 61 -21.36 -17.50 -7.82
N LEU A 62 -21.94 -16.35 -7.48
CA LEU A 62 -22.03 -15.85 -6.12
C LEU A 62 -23.49 -15.87 -5.65
N LEU A 63 -23.70 -16.37 -4.45
CA LEU A 63 -24.99 -16.21 -3.79
C LEU A 63 -25.10 -14.78 -3.26
N CYS A 64 -25.86 -13.95 -3.98
CA CYS A 64 -26.19 -12.59 -3.58
C CYS A 64 -27.52 -12.61 -2.83
N ASP A 65 -27.45 -12.73 -1.51
CA ASP A 65 -28.61 -12.75 -0.61
C ASP A 65 -28.50 -11.59 0.37
N GLU A 66 -29.63 -11.00 0.78
CA GLU A 66 -29.71 -9.92 1.78
C GLU A 66 -29.10 -10.32 3.14
N THR A 67 -28.98 -11.62 3.41
CA THR A 67 -28.33 -12.13 4.63
C THR A 67 -26.80 -12.18 4.53
N GLN A 68 -26.24 -11.98 3.33
CA GLN A 68 -24.80 -12.01 3.09
C GLN A 68 -24.12 -10.76 3.62
N THR A 69 -23.45 -10.88 4.75
CA THR A 69 -22.74 -9.78 5.41
C THR A 69 -21.23 -9.79 5.19
N SER A 70 -20.68 -10.93 4.71
CA SER A 70 -19.21 -11.07 4.52
C SER A 70 -18.78 -10.49 3.19
N PRO A 71 -17.86 -9.50 3.17
CA PRO A 71 -17.34 -8.96 1.92
C PRO A 71 -16.39 -9.93 1.23
N ALA A 72 -16.24 -9.81 -0.09
CA ALA A 72 -15.09 -10.34 -0.78
C ALA A 72 -13.84 -9.56 -0.37
N ILE A 73 -12.72 -10.27 -0.18
CA ILE A 73 -11.46 -9.67 0.25
C ILE A 73 -10.39 -9.96 -0.80
N PHE A 74 -9.91 -8.91 -1.43
CA PHE A 74 -8.73 -8.96 -2.27
C PHE A 74 -7.56 -8.34 -1.52
N SER A 75 -6.44 -9.07 -1.41
CA SER A 75 -5.23 -8.53 -0.83
C SER A 75 -4.02 -8.75 -1.72
N ARG A 76 -3.14 -7.76 -1.74
CA ARG A 76 -1.86 -7.80 -2.45
C ARG A 76 -0.76 -7.34 -1.52
N THR A 77 0.23 -8.21 -1.32
CA THR A 77 1.44 -7.90 -0.56
C THR A 77 2.63 -7.92 -1.51
N SER A 78 3.38 -6.83 -1.55
CA SER A 78 4.64 -6.72 -2.30
C SER A 78 5.79 -6.51 -1.33
N GLU A 79 6.77 -7.41 -1.38
CA GLU A 79 7.94 -7.42 -0.51
C GLU A 79 9.20 -7.23 -1.36
N PHE A 80 10.01 -6.28 -0.97
CA PHE A 80 11.34 -6.05 -1.54
C PHE A 80 12.38 -6.16 -0.44
N HIS A 81 13.39 -6.98 -0.66
CA HIS A 81 14.53 -7.14 0.23
C HIS A 81 15.81 -7.04 -0.60
N ALA A 82 16.75 -6.23 -0.14
CA ALA A 82 18.09 -6.20 -0.72
C ALA A 82 19.13 -6.19 0.40
N GLU A 83 20.20 -6.98 0.18
CA GLU A 83 21.34 -7.08 1.08
C GLU A 83 22.64 -6.97 0.28
N ALA A 84 23.59 -6.19 0.79
CA ALA A 84 24.93 -6.13 0.27
C ALA A 84 25.95 -6.26 1.39
N VAL A 85 26.96 -7.07 1.17
CA VAL A 85 28.07 -7.25 2.10
C VAL A 85 29.35 -6.75 1.45
N ILE A 86 29.98 -5.77 2.07
CA ILE A 86 31.20 -5.12 1.58
C ILE A 86 32.32 -5.34 2.61
N GLU A 87 33.48 -5.71 2.15
CA GLU A 87 34.71 -5.79 2.96
C GLU A 87 35.76 -4.85 2.36
N PRO A 88 35.79 -3.57 2.79
CA PRO A 88 36.75 -2.60 2.25
C PRO A 88 38.20 -2.95 2.58
N VAL A 89 38.45 -3.39 3.80
CA VAL A 89 39.75 -3.90 4.26
C VAL A 89 39.54 -5.24 4.99
N ARG A 90 40.59 -6.04 5.10
CA ARG A 90 40.51 -7.36 5.77
C ARG A 90 40.02 -7.18 7.20
N GLY A 91 38.99 -7.96 7.58
CA GLY A 91 38.39 -7.95 8.90
C GLY A 91 37.28 -6.92 9.09
N LEU A 92 37.19 -5.87 8.26
CA LEU A 92 36.12 -4.86 8.35
C LEU A 92 34.95 -5.23 7.42
N LYS A 93 33.87 -5.73 7.99
CA LYS A 93 32.67 -6.16 7.27
C LYS A 93 31.56 -5.11 7.44
N ILE A 94 31.03 -4.60 6.34
CA ILE A 94 29.89 -3.70 6.29
C ILE A 94 28.73 -4.44 5.64
N THR A 95 27.64 -4.61 6.36
CA THR A 95 26.41 -5.21 5.85
C THR A 95 25.36 -4.10 5.70
N LEU A 96 24.85 -3.97 4.49
CA LEU A 96 23.77 -3.04 4.12
C LEU A 96 22.51 -3.86 3.88
N THR A 97 21.41 -3.53 4.56
CA THR A 97 20.13 -4.23 4.41
C THR A 97 19.02 -3.23 4.23
N THR A 98 18.15 -3.46 3.26
CA THR A 98 16.94 -2.68 3.06
C THR A 98 15.74 -3.59 2.84
N ASN A 99 14.63 -3.25 3.47
CA ASN A 99 13.36 -3.96 3.38
C ASN A 99 12.25 -2.96 3.05
N ARG A 100 11.31 -3.41 2.25
CA ARG A 100 10.08 -2.68 1.96
C ARG A 100 8.94 -3.67 1.82
N THR A 101 7.85 -3.40 2.50
CA THR A 101 6.59 -4.16 2.39
C THR A 101 5.45 -3.19 2.13
N ASP A 102 4.71 -3.43 1.07
CA ASP A 102 3.46 -2.73 0.74
C ASP A 102 2.34 -3.77 0.73
N ASN A 103 1.38 -3.59 1.63
CA ASN A 103 0.20 -4.43 1.74
C ASN A 103 -1.04 -3.59 1.46
N ARG A 104 -1.87 -4.05 0.53
CA ARG A 104 -3.16 -3.44 0.19
C ARG A 104 -4.25 -4.48 0.33
N THR A 105 -5.34 -4.08 0.94
CA THR A 105 -6.50 -4.93 1.15
C THR A 105 -7.76 -4.17 0.76
N ASN A 106 -8.53 -4.73 -0.16
CA ASN A 106 -9.80 -4.20 -0.60
C ASN A 106 -10.90 -5.17 -0.16
N ARG A 107 -11.88 -4.63 0.57
CA ARG A 107 -13.07 -5.36 0.97
C ARG A 107 -14.23 -4.86 0.13
N ILE A 108 -14.85 -5.74 -0.62
CA ILE A 108 -15.87 -5.42 -1.61
C ILE A 108 -17.16 -6.10 -1.20
N GLN A 109 -18.18 -5.29 -0.91
CA GLN A 109 -19.54 -5.78 -0.70
C GLN A 109 -20.21 -5.95 -2.07
N PHE A 110 -20.44 -7.20 -2.45
CA PHE A 110 -21.00 -7.55 -3.76
C PHE A 110 -22.50 -7.85 -3.74
N MET A 111 -23.13 -7.71 -2.59
CA MET A 111 -24.55 -8.03 -2.38
C MET A 111 -25.47 -7.06 -3.14
N TYR A 112 -25.10 -5.78 -3.21
CA TYR A 112 -25.85 -4.74 -3.91
C TYR A 112 -25.31 -4.49 -5.30
N ASP A 113 -26.13 -3.90 -6.18
CA ASP A 113 -25.69 -3.54 -7.53
C ASP A 113 -24.52 -2.53 -7.51
N ASP A 114 -24.52 -1.64 -6.53
CA ASP A 114 -23.40 -0.75 -6.25
C ASP A 114 -22.42 -1.44 -5.28
N MET A 115 -21.41 -2.10 -5.83
CA MET A 115 -20.37 -2.77 -5.03
C MET A 115 -19.57 -1.77 -4.22
N THR A 116 -19.89 -1.62 -2.93
CA THR A 116 -19.16 -0.74 -2.03
C THR A 116 -17.81 -1.33 -1.68
N THR A 117 -16.74 -0.59 -1.95
CA THR A 117 -15.36 -1.02 -1.67
C THR A 117 -14.76 -0.24 -0.52
N THR A 118 -14.22 -0.96 0.47
CA THR A 118 -13.44 -0.37 1.56
C THR A 118 -11.98 -0.70 1.34
N TYR A 119 -11.15 0.34 1.28
CA TYR A 119 -9.71 0.23 1.06
C TYR A 119 -8.96 0.27 2.39
N GLY A 120 -7.97 -0.60 2.52
CA GLY A 120 -7.07 -0.64 3.66
C GLY A 120 -5.66 -1.03 3.22
N GLY A 121 -4.69 -0.85 4.09
CA GLY A 121 -3.34 -1.26 3.80
C GLY A 121 -2.34 -0.87 4.86
N SER A 122 -1.12 -1.36 4.71
CA SER A 122 0.03 -1.01 5.53
C SER A 122 1.27 -0.88 4.67
N PHE A 123 2.14 0.02 5.07
CA PHE A 123 3.41 0.24 4.40
C PHE A 123 4.54 0.25 5.42
N THR A 124 5.57 -0.54 5.15
CA THR A 124 6.78 -0.60 5.96
C THR A 124 7.98 -0.44 5.06
N MET A 125 8.91 0.42 5.46
CA MET A 125 10.13 0.67 4.70
C MET A 125 11.30 0.93 5.64
N THR A 126 12.44 0.35 5.32
CA THR A 126 13.71 0.70 5.99
C THR A 126 14.13 2.11 5.58
N HIS A 127 14.45 2.95 6.56
CA HIS A 127 14.99 4.28 6.35
C HIS A 127 16.13 4.56 7.35
N CYS A 128 17.04 5.43 6.98
CA CYS A 128 18.12 5.83 7.85
C CYS A 128 17.73 7.09 8.64
N ALA A 129 17.52 6.94 9.93
CA ALA A 129 17.14 8.01 10.84
C ALA A 129 18.31 8.56 11.70
N ILE A 130 19.57 8.34 11.30
CA ILE A 130 20.75 8.74 12.07
C ILE A 130 20.71 10.21 12.47
N GLY A 131 20.26 11.11 11.60
CA GLY A 131 20.19 12.55 11.89
C GLY A 131 19.15 12.93 12.96
N THR A 132 18.22 12.04 13.26
CA THR A 132 17.13 12.25 14.22
C THR A 132 17.15 11.27 15.40
N ALA A 133 17.86 10.14 15.25
CA ALA A 133 17.90 9.06 16.24
C ALA A 133 18.49 9.50 17.61
N LEU A 134 19.39 10.48 17.60
CA LEU A 134 20.03 11.00 18.81
C LEU A 134 19.30 12.21 19.40
N ARG A 135 18.19 12.64 18.82
CA ARG A 135 17.35 13.72 19.36
C ARG A 135 16.43 13.14 20.42
N GLY A 136 16.93 13.01 21.63
CA GLY A 136 16.20 12.43 22.76
C GLY A 136 15.05 13.31 23.25
N CYS A 137 14.10 12.67 23.89
CA CYS A 137 13.14 13.31 24.76
C CYS A 137 13.76 13.44 26.15
N SER A 138 13.58 14.58 26.80
CA SER A 138 14.07 14.81 28.17
C SER A 138 12.96 15.35 29.07
N ALA A 139 13.10 15.14 30.37
CA ALA A 139 12.16 15.70 31.35
C ALA A 139 12.08 17.22 31.28
N SER A 140 13.18 17.88 30.91
CA SER A 140 13.26 19.35 30.78
C SER A 140 12.40 19.93 29.68
N ASN A 141 12.05 19.13 28.65
CA ASN A 141 11.13 19.53 27.56
C ASN A 141 9.76 18.80 27.61
N GLY A 142 9.42 18.23 28.78
CA GLY A 142 8.16 17.49 28.94
C GLY A 142 8.09 16.22 28.14
N TYR A 143 9.22 15.57 27.86
CA TYR A 143 9.33 14.36 27.00
C TYR A 143 8.85 14.59 25.56
N ARG A 144 8.82 15.82 25.08
CA ARG A 144 8.41 16.11 23.69
C ARG A 144 9.52 15.71 22.71
N SER A 145 9.10 15.12 21.60
CA SER A 145 9.99 14.79 20.49
C SER A 145 10.00 15.92 19.46
N GLY A 146 11.12 16.64 19.35
CA GLY A 146 11.25 17.70 18.33
C GLY A 146 11.16 17.18 16.89
N THR A 147 11.39 15.88 16.67
CA THR A 147 11.17 15.23 15.37
C THR A 147 9.67 15.02 15.12
N PHE A 148 8.92 14.64 16.14
CA PHE A 148 7.47 14.52 16.06
C PHE A 148 6.78 15.87 15.87
N ASP A 149 7.24 16.90 16.59
CA ASP A 149 6.73 18.27 16.40
C ASP A 149 6.93 18.74 14.95
N LYS A 150 8.08 18.43 14.33
CA LYS A 150 8.32 18.70 12.90
C LYS A 150 7.43 17.89 11.99
N PHE A 151 7.15 16.65 12.33
CA PHE A 151 6.21 15.84 11.55
C PHE A 151 4.84 16.51 11.53
N LEU A 152 4.31 16.94 12.66
CA LEU A 152 3.03 17.66 12.74
C LEU A 152 3.05 18.97 11.94
N GLU A 153 4.14 19.74 12.01
CA GLU A 153 4.32 20.97 11.22
C GLU A 153 4.36 20.71 9.71
N TYR A 154 4.86 19.56 9.29
CA TYR A 154 5.03 19.23 7.88
C TYR A 154 3.75 18.69 7.22
N ILE A 155 2.79 18.19 8.01
CA ILE A 155 1.51 17.70 7.51
C ILE A 155 0.80 18.72 6.59
N PRO A 156 0.50 19.97 7.02
CA PRO A 156 -0.17 20.94 6.16
C PRO A 156 0.65 21.30 4.92
N GLN A 157 1.98 21.39 5.04
CA GLN A 157 2.86 21.74 3.93
C GLN A 157 2.89 20.63 2.86
N VAL A 158 2.87 19.37 3.28
CA VAL A 158 2.78 18.24 2.37
C VAL A 158 1.37 18.12 1.78
N ALA A 159 0.32 18.36 2.58
CA ALA A 159 -1.05 18.37 2.09
C ALA A 159 -1.27 19.39 0.95
N GLU A 160 -0.73 20.60 1.10
CA GLU A 160 -0.75 21.62 0.05
C GLU A 160 -0.07 21.13 -1.24
N ARG A 161 1.06 20.45 -1.14
CA ARG A 161 1.76 19.88 -2.30
C ARG A 161 0.98 18.75 -2.95
N VAL A 162 0.38 17.86 -2.16
CA VAL A 162 -0.48 16.78 -2.66
C VAL A 162 -1.70 17.36 -3.36
N GLN A 163 -2.33 18.37 -2.75
CA GLN A 163 -3.44 19.10 -3.33
C GLN A 163 -3.07 19.73 -4.69
N GLY A 164 -1.88 20.31 -4.79
CA GLY A 164 -1.36 20.85 -6.05
C GLY A 164 -1.20 19.81 -7.16
N GLN A 165 -0.99 18.52 -6.84
CA GLN A 165 -0.93 17.44 -7.83
C GLN A 165 -2.33 17.12 -8.42
N TYR A 166 -3.39 17.35 -7.66
CA TYR A 166 -4.76 17.12 -8.10
C TYR A 166 -5.39 18.34 -8.80
N ALA A 167 -4.72 19.48 -8.78
CA ALA A 167 -5.20 20.68 -9.46
C ALA A 167 -5.41 20.41 -10.98
N GLY A 168 -6.59 20.72 -11.49
CA GLY A 168 -6.97 20.47 -12.88
C GLY A 168 -7.38 19.02 -13.20
N THR A 169 -7.45 18.13 -12.21
CA THR A 169 -7.99 16.77 -12.38
C THR A 169 -9.48 16.72 -12.03
N THR A 170 -10.12 15.61 -12.31
CA THR A 170 -11.49 15.31 -11.89
C THR A 170 -11.51 14.14 -10.91
N TYR A 171 -12.47 14.16 -9.99
CA TYR A 171 -12.70 13.03 -9.10
C TYR A 171 -13.07 11.78 -9.91
N PRO A 172 -12.52 10.59 -9.57
CA PRO A 172 -12.92 9.36 -10.23
C PRO A 172 -14.42 9.11 -10.13
N THR A 173 -14.99 8.47 -11.15
CA THR A 173 -16.40 8.03 -11.14
C THR A 173 -16.58 6.61 -10.65
N THR A 174 -15.47 5.88 -10.46
CA THR A 174 -15.43 4.48 -10.09
C THR A 174 -14.63 4.27 -8.79
N GLY A 175 -14.65 3.05 -8.27
CA GLY A 175 -13.95 2.69 -7.05
C GLY A 175 -14.53 3.38 -5.81
N PHE A 176 -13.67 3.93 -4.95
CA PHE A 176 -14.09 4.57 -3.69
C PHE A 176 -14.95 5.82 -3.86
N MET A 177 -14.98 6.41 -5.06
CA MET A 177 -15.78 7.60 -5.38
C MET A 177 -17.14 7.25 -6.00
N GLN A 178 -17.43 6.00 -6.28
CA GLN A 178 -18.71 5.56 -6.83
C GLN A 178 -19.84 5.92 -5.87
N GLY A 179 -20.89 6.56 -6.40
CA GLY A 179 -22.01 7.07 -5.61
C GLY A 179 -21.72 8.34 -4.78
N ASN A 180 -20.49 8.85 -4.78
CA ASN A 180 -20.15 10.08 -4.09
C ASN A 180 -20.64 11.31 -4.89
N PRO A 181 -21.24 12.34 -4.25
CA PRO A 181 -21.68 13.56 -4.93
C PRO A 181 -20.58 14.32 -5.68
N LEU A 182 -19.31 14.08 -5.37
CA LEU A 182 -18.16 14.69 -6.03
C LEU A 182 -17.66 13.87 -7.23
N ALA A 183 -18.12 12.63 -7.42
CA ALA A 183 -17.68 11.77 -8.52
C ALA A 183 -17.88 12.46 -9.88
N GLY A 184 -16.81 12.49 -10.69
CA GLY A 184 -16.80 13.13 -12.00
C GLY A 184 -16.76 14.67 -11.99
N LYS A 185 -16.80 15.32 -10.83
CA LYS A 185 -16.62 16.76 -10.72
C LYS A 185 -15.14 17.16 -10.76
N PRO A 186 -14.79 18.38 -11.19
CA PRO A 186 -13.44 18.91 -11.06
C PRO A 186 -12.99 18.87 -9.59
N PHE A 187 -11.70 18.61 -9.37
CA PHE A 187 -11.11 18.68 -8.05
C PHE A 187 -11.22 20.11 -7.51
N ASP A 188 -11.83 20.24 -6.34
CA ASP A 188 -11.99 21.50 -5.63
C ASP A 188 -11.31 21.41 -4.27
N ALA A 189 -10.29 22.24 -4.08
CA ALA A 189 -9.53 22.30 -2.85
C ALA A 189 -10.36 22.74 -1.63
N ASP A 190 -11.34 23.61 -1.88
CA ASP A 190 -12.15 24.21 -0.82
C ASP A 190 -13.36 23.31 -0.46
N ASN A 191 -13.74 22.41 -1.37
CA ASN A 191 -14.89 21.54 -1.20
C ASN A 191 -14.54 20.07 -1.48
N GLY A 192 -13.99 19.42 -0.47
CA GLY A 192 -13.55 18.03 -0.57
C GLY A 192 -12.04 17.83 -0.44
N GLY A 193 -11.22 18.73 -0.95
CA GLY A 193 -9.77 18.82 -0.74
C GLY A 193 -8.99 17.53 -0.51
N VAL A 194 -7.78 17.68 -0.01
CA VAL A 194 -6.95 16.55 0.43
C VAL A 194 -7.11 16.34 1.94
N ASN A 195 -7.40 15.11 2.33
CA ASN A 195 -7.44 14.76 3.75
C ASN A 195 -6.02 14.78 4.32
N GLN A 196 -5.75 15.70 5.24
CA GLN A 196 -4.44 15.82 5.92
C GLN A 196 -4.05 14.57 6.71
N MET A 197 -5.03 13.73 7.10
CA MET A 197 -4.80 12.45 7.78
C MET A 197 -4.72 11.27 6.80
N GLY A 198 -4.75 11.53 5.49
CA GLY A 198 -4.55 10.52 4.46
C GLY A 198 -3.10 10.00 4.44
N SER A 199 -2.93 8.75 4.06
CA SER A 199 -1.60 8.11 3.97
C SER A 199 -0.69 8.78 2.94
N ASP A 200 -1.26 9.37 1.90
CA ASP A 200 -0.60 10.15 0.86
C ASP A 200 0.03 11.46 1.37
N VAL A 201 -0.47 11.97 2.50
CA VAL A 201 0.08 13.12 3.21
C VAL A 201 0.97 12.70 4.36
N LEU A 202 0.49 11.78 5.21
CA LEU A 202 1.20 11.39 6.44
C LEU A 202 2.52 10.68 6.16
N ILE A 203 2.60 9.81 5.15
CA ILE A 203 3.82 9.08 4.84
C ILE A 203 4.95 10.01 4.37
N PRO A 204 4.75 10.90 3.38
CA PRO A 204 5.78 11.86 3.00
C PRO A 204 6.15 12.83 4.12
N ALA A 205 5.18 13.30 4.92
CA ALA A 205 5.45 14.17 6.07
C ALA A 205 6.32 13.47 7.12
N PHE A 206 6.01 12.21 7.42
CA PHE A 206 6.80 11.38 8.32
C PHE A 206 8.23 11.18 7.77
N LEU A 207 8.35 10.78 6.50
CA LEU A 207 9.66 10.60 5.88
C LEU A 207 10.49 11.88 5.89
N ALA A 208 9.87 13.04 5.60
CA ALA A 208 10.55 14.34 5.66
C ALA A 208 11.10 14.63 7.06
N ALA A 209 10.27 14.50 8.09
CA ALA A 209 10.66 14.79 9.47
C ALA A 209 11.75 13.84 9.98
N TYR A 210 11.57 12.52 9.77
CA TYR A 210 12.44 11.49 10.36
C TYR A 210 13.73 11.25 9.57
N THR A 211 13.78 11.58 8.28
CA THR A 211 15.01 11.54 7.48
C THR A 211 15.74 12.88 7.41
N GLY A 212 15.19 13.94 8.03
CA GLY A 212 15.75 15.28 8.01
C GLY A 212 15.63 16.02 6.68
N GLN A 213 14.73 15.57 5.78
CA GLN A 213 14.44 16.25 4.53
C GLN A 213 13.48 17.43 4.75
N LYS A 214 13.52 18.39 3.83
CA LYS A 214 12.52 19.46 3.81
C LYS A 214 11.20 18.96 3.21
N PRO A 215 10.03 19.38 3.74
CA PRO A 215 8.73 18.95 3.23
C PRO A 215 8.54 19.31 1.74
N GLY A 216 9.14 20.39 1.26
CA GLY A 216 9.13 20.80 -0.14
C GLY A 216 9.93 19.88 -1.09
N LYS A 217 10.85 19.06 -0.56
CA LYS A 217 11.74 18.19 -1.36
C LYS A 217 11.46 16.71 -1.21
N VAL A 218 10.66 16.31 -0.24
CA VAL A 218 10.32 14.91 -0.04
C VAL A 218 9.49 14.37 -1.22
N THR A 219 9.71 13.12 -1.59
CA THR A 219 8.93 12.45 -2.63
C THR A 219 7.51 12.20 -2.13
N LEU A 220 6.50 12.70 -2.83
CA LEU A 220 5.09 12.53 -2.44
C LEU A 220 4.59 11.11 -2.68
N ASN A 221 5.15 10.39 -3.65
CA ASN A 221 4.87 8.97 -3.83
C ASN A 221 6.14 8.15 -3.58
N PRO A 222 6.37 7.66 -2.35
CA PRO A 222 7.53 6.87 -2.01
C PRO A 222 7.45 5.43 -2.54
N PHE A 223 6.27 4.95 -2.95
CA PHE A 223 6.05 3.55 -3.32
C PHE A 223 6.87 3.08 -4.53
N PRO A 224 6.96 3.80 -5.66
CA PRO A 224 7.79 3.41 -6.78
C PRO A 224 9.25 3.87 -6.64
N ASN A 225 9.56 4.75 -5.70
CA ASN A 225 10.88 5.39 -5.63
C ASN A 225 11.85 4.61 -4.74
N LEU A 226 12.72 3.81 -5.36
CA LEU A 226 13.79 3.10 -4.67
C LEU A 226 14.80 4.06 -4.00
N GLY A 227 14.96 5.26 -4.52
CA GLY A 227 15.83 6.29 -3.95
C GLY A 227 15.36 6.82 -2.58
N ALA A 228 14.09 6.61 -2.22
CA ALA A 228 13.57 6.92 -0.89
C ALA A 228 14.02 5.90 0.16
N MET A 229 14.40 4.69 -0.27
CA MET A 229 14.90 3.65 0.62
C MET A 229 16.38 3.89 0.92
N ARG A 230 16.71 4.02 2.20
CA ARG A 230 18.09 4.07 2.66
C ARG A 230 18.39 2.81 3.46
N PRO A 231 19.44 2.04 3.11
CA PRO A 231 19.75 0.81 3.80
C PRO A 231 20.15 1.06 5.26
N ASN A 232 19.75 0.16 6.13
CA ASN A 232 20.39 0.01 7.43
C ASN A 232 21.79 -0.56 7.21
N TRP A 233 22.72 -0.22 8.09
CA TRP A 233 24.08 -0.71 7.99
C TRP A 233 24.60 -1.21 9.34
N ARG A 234 25.36 -2.25 9.25
CA ARG A 234 26.06 -2.87 10.40
C ARG A 234 27.53 -2.99 10.05
N ILE A 235 28.37 -2.49 10.93
CA ILE A 235 29.83 -2.62 10.82
C ILE A 235 30.29 -3.63 11.85
N THR A 236 31.10 -4.58 11.43
CA THR A 236 31.77 -5.56 12.28
C THR A 236 33.25 -5.59 11.92
N TYR A 237 34.06 -5.46 12.96
CA TYR A 237 35.51 -5.49 12.86
C TYR A 237 36.06 -6.63 13.69
#